data_ef3cc653f5af6c4368d387e61debaad5
#
_entry.id   ef3cc653f5af6c4368d387e61debaad5
#
_cell.length_a   1.000
_cell.length_b   1.000
_cell.length_c   1.000
_cell.angle_alpha   90.00
_cell.angle_beta   90.00
_cell.angle_gamma   90.00
#
_symmetry.space_group_name_H-M   'P 1'
#
loop_
_entity.id
_entity.type
_entity.pdbx_description
1 polymer ?
#
loop_
_entity_poly.entity_id
_entity_poly.type
_entity_poly.pdbx_seq_one_letter_code
_entity_poly.pdbx_strand_id
1 'polypeptide(L)'
;KKLDFDIPVVGEDIEDASQVDYLFWVGCAGAYDDTAKKTSAAIAELLHTAGVSFAVLGSGESCTGDPARRAGNEALFQMLAAQAIDTLKEAKPQKIVVSCAHCFNTIAGEYPELGGSFDVVHHTQLLNRLVRDGLLTPVAPTAASTAEDTAGEAGAQPSGGAASIGAPLKVTYHDACFLGRHNRVYEPPRELVGSLPNVELVEMPRNRDRAMCCGAGGAHAWFEETRGVRIADARIVEAASTGADVVATACPFCSQMLGSASGTSAGFVSSDAADQGAEDAAAAAGGKLPEVRDVAVMLLESVKRGQ
;
A
#
# COMPACT_ATOMS: atom_id res chain seq x y z
N LYS A 1 12.33 -2.29 12.46
CA LYS A 1 11.94 -1.98 13.83
C LYS A 1 11.36 -3.23 14.46
N LYS A 2 11.81 -3.62 15.65
CA LYS A 2 11.22 -4.76 16.38
C LYS A 2 9.88 -4.30 16.96
N LEU A 3 8.83 -5.14 16.84
CA LEU A 3 7.56 -4.90 17.53
C LEU A 3 7.74 -5.11 19.04
N ASP A 4 6.98 -4.39 19.84
CA ASP A 4 7.02 -4.47 21.31
C ASP A 4 6.07 -5.56 21.86
N PHE A 5 5.47 -6.35 20.97
CA PHE A 5 4.58 -7.47 21.26
C PHE A 5 4.89 -8.65 20.34
N ASP A 6 4.52 -9.85 20.77
CA ASP A 6 4.66 -11.07 19.99
C ASP A 6 3.38 -11.31 19.15
N ILE A 7 3.56 -11.78 17.92
CA ILE A 7 2.46 -12.17 17.03
C ILE A 7 2.39 -13.69 17.03
N PRO A 8 1.26 -14.30 17.40
CA PRO A 8 1.11 -15.74 17.36
C PRO A 8 1.33 -16.32 15.96
N VAL A 9 2.06 -17.42 15.88
CA VAL A 9 2.30 -18.17 14.66
C VAL A 9 1.42 -19.44 14.67
N VAL A 10 0.64 -19.61 13.61
CA VAL A 10 -0.21 -20.81 13.46
C VAL A 10 0.67 -22.06 13.33
N GLY A 11 0.33 -23.09 14.09
CA GLY A 11 1.07 -24.34 14.17
C GLY A 11 2.28 -24.32 15.12
N GLU A 12 2.63 -23.14 15.68
CA GLU A 12 3.69 -23.00 16.68
C GLU A 12 3.12 -22.51 18.03
N ASP A 13 2.49 -21.32 18.04
CA ASP A 13 1.93 -20.72 19.25
C ASP A 13 0.44 -21.00 19.45
N ILE A 14 -0.28 -21.21 18.35
CA ILE A 14 -1.70 -21.59 18.32
C ILE A 14 -1.91 -22.75 17.36
N GLU A 15 -2.93 -23.58 17.62
CA GLU A 15 -3.21 -24.76 16.80
C GLU A 15 -3.66 -24.40 15.38
N ASP A 16 -4.62 -23.48 15.27
CA ASP A 16 -5.11 -22.95 13.99
C ASP A 16 -5.65 -21.52 14.14
N ALA A 17 -5.90 -20.86 13.02
CA ALA A 17 -6.32 -19.47 12.99
C ALA A 17 -7.82 -19.25 13.31
N SER A 18 -8.58 -20.30 13.65
CA SER A 18 -9.94 -20.15 14.15
C SER A 18 -9.98 -19.55 15.57
N GLN A 19 -8.84 -19.52 16.26
CA GLN A 19 -8.68 -18.96 17.59
C GLN A 19 -8.51 -17.43 17.61
N VAL A 20 -8.38 -16.82 16.44
CA VAL A 20 -8.19 -15.36 16.27
C VAL A 20 -9.20 -14.78 15.27
N ASP A 21 -9.41 -13.47 15.29
CA ASP A 21 -10.33 -12.78 14.38
C ASP A 21 -9.81 -12.78 12.94
N TYR A 22 -8.48 -12.66 12.78
CA TYR A 22 -7.83 -12.55 11.47
C TYR A 22 -6.56 -13.39 11.38
N LEU A 23 -6.39 -14.04 10.23
CA LEU A 23 -5.08 -14.45 9.76
C LEU A 23 -4.49 -13.30 8.94
N PHE A 24 -3.34 -12.77 9.34
CA PHE A 24 -2.63 -11.76 8.56
C PHE A 24 -1.70 -12.44 7.55
N TRP A 25 -2.12 -12.41 6.29
CA TRP A 25 -1.28 -12.83 5.16
C TRP A 25 -0.32 -11.70 4.80
N VAL A 26 0.94 -11.87 5.14
CA VAL A 26 1.99 -10.85 4.98
C VAL A 26 2.36 -10.67 3.51
N GLY A 27 2.43 -11.75 2.76
CA GLY A 27 2.83 -11.78 1.35
C GLY A 27 4.34 -11.67 1.16
N CYS A 28 4.82 -12.11 -0.01
CA CYS A 28 6.25 -12.12 -0.31
C CYS A 28 6.88 -10.72 -0.27
N ALA A 29 6.23 -9.70 -0.80
CA ALA A 29 6.74 -8.33 -0.73
C ALA A 29 6.80 -7.84 0.71
N GLY A 30 5.76 -8.05 1.52
CA GLY A 30 5.71 -7.67 2.91
C GLY A 30 6.76 -8.36 3.79
N ALA A 31 7.23 -9.54 3.36
CA ALA A 31 8.25 -10.31 4.08
C ALA A 31 9.70 -9.96 3.66
N TYR A 32 9.94 -9.57 2.40
CA TYR A 32 11.30 -9.45 1.87
C TYR A 32 11.69 -8.03 1.45
N ASP A 33 10.76 -7.18 0.99
CA ASP A 33 11.06 -5.80 0.62
C ASP A 33 11.13 -4.90 1.87
N ASP A 34 12.18 -4.10 2.01
CA ASP A 34 12.41 -3.30 3.22
C ASP A 34 11.39 -2.18 3.42
N THR A 35 10.80 -1.65 2.35
CA THR A 35 9.72 -0.66 2.43
C THR A 35 8.41 -1.34 2.80
N ALA A 36 8.09 -2.47 2.16
CA ALA A 36 6.87 -3.23 2.45
C ALA A 36 6.89 -3.86 3.85
N LYS A 37 8.05 -4.23 4.40
CA LYS A 37 8.19 -4.63 5.82
C LYS A 37 7.71 -3.55 6.78
N LYS A 38 7.94 -2.27 6.45
CA LYS A 38 7.43 -1.14 7.28
C LYS A 38 5.91 -1.11 7.26
N THR A 39 5.30 -1.35 6.10
CA THR A 39 3.84 -1.46 5.95
C THR A 39 3.30 -2.65 6.74
N SER A 40 3.94 -3.84 6.63
CA SER A 40 3.52 -5.03 7.39
C SER A 40 3.59 -4.79 8.90
N ALA A 41 4.68 -4.19 9.38
CA ALA A 41 4.83 -3.83 10.79
C ALA A 41 3.79 -2.78 11.22
N ALA A 42 3.50 -1.79 10.37
CA ALA A 42 2.49 -0.78 10.66
C ALA A 42 1.08 -1.38 10.77
N ILE A 43 0.72 -2.30 9.89
CA ILE A 43 -0.56 -3.02 9.97
C ILE A 43 -0.63 -3.82 11.28
N ALA A 44 0.40 -4.59 11.62
CA ALA A 44 0.44 -5.36 12.84
C ALA A 44 0.30 -4.48 14.11
N GLU A 45 1.03 -3.35 14.17
CA GLU A 45 0.92 -2.38 15.27
C GLU A 45 -0.49 -1.77 15.35
N LEU A 46 -1.12 -1.44 14.23
CA LEU A 46 -2.47 -0.89 14.18
C LEU A 46 -3.51 -1.91 14.64
N LEU A 47 -3.41 -3.17 14.21
CA LEU A 47 -4.30 -4.24 14.67
C LEU A 47 -4.17 -4.47 16.16
N HIS A 48 -2.94 -4.52 16.68
CA HIS A 48 -2.66 -4.65 18.11
C HIS A 48 -3.24 -3.46 18.90
N THR A 49 -3.00 -2.23 18.44
CA THR A 49 -3.53 -1.01 19.07
C THR A 49 -5.07 -0.99 19.10
N ALA A 50 -5.71 -1.50 18.06
CA ALA A 50 -7.16 -1.61 17.99
C ALA A 50 -7.75 -2.78 18.81
N GLY A 51 -6.92 -3.61 19.46
CA GLY A 51 -7.36 -4.78 20.20
C GLY A 51 -7.88 -5.92 19.35
N VAL A 52 -7.53 -5.94 18.04
CA VAL A 52 -7.90 -7.03 17.12
C VAL A 52 -6.98 -8.22 17.33
N SER A 53 -7.55 -9.41 17.55
CA SER A 53 -6.76 -10.64 17.65
C SER A 53 -6.37 -11.11 16.24
N PHE A 54 -5.09 -11.41 16.03
CA PHE A 54 -4.60 -11.91 14.76
C PHE A 54 -3.37 -12.79 14.92
N ALA A 55 -3.13 -13.63 13.91
CA ALA A 55 -1.97 -14.50 13.82
C ALA A 55 -1.35 -14.44 12.42
N VAL A 56 -0.16 -14.98 12.27
CA VAL A 56 0.53 -15.15 10.99
C VAL A 56 0.86 -16.61 10.74
N LEU A 57 1.16 -16.98 9.49
CA LEU A 57 1.64 -18.32 9.15
C LEU A 57 3.16 -18.47 9.34
N GLY A 58 3.89 -17.37 9.59
CA GLY A 58 5.33 -17.41 9.74
C GLY A 58 6.03 -18.04 8.53
N SER A 59 6.88 -19.04 8.78
CA SER A 59 7.57 -19.79 7.73
C SER A 59 6.65 -20.70 6.90
N GLY A 60 5.42 -20.94 7.32
CA GLY A 60 4.39 -21.68 6.58
C GLY A 60 3.76 -20.89 5.44
N GLU A 61 3.94 -19.56 5.40
CA GLU A 61 3.41 -18.73 4.32
C GLU A 61 4.25 -18.88 3.05
N SER A 62 3.59 -19.11 1.92
CA SER A 62 4.20 -19.19 0.60
C SER A 62 3.67 -18.10 -0.34
N CYS A 63 4.25 -18.01 -1.56
CA CYS A 63 3.72 -17.10 -2.57
C CYS A 63 2.36 -17.55 -3.07
N THR A 64 1.42 -16.61 -3.25
CA THR A 64 0.09 -16.89 -3.82
C THR A 64 0.12 -17.40 -5.26
N GLY A 65 1.25 -17.30 -5.95
CA GLY A 65 1.37 -17.64 -7.35
C GLY A 65 1.02 -16.51 -8.33
N ASP A 66 0.51 -15.37 -7.85
CA ASP A 66 0.14 -14.24 -8.71
C ASP A 66 1.24 -13.84 -9.70
N PRO A 67 2.51 -13.64 -9.30
CA PRO A 67 3.57 -13.27 -10.25
C PRO A 67 3.76 -14.30 -11.37
N ALA A 68 3.63 -15.60 -11.07
CA ALA A 68 3.72 -16.65 -12.07
C ALA A 68 2.58 -16.57 -13.08
N ARG A 69 1.35 -16.36 -12.60
CA ARG A 69 0.17 -16.19 -13.47
C ARG A 69 0.30 -14.96 -14.35
N ARG A 70 0.73 -13.81 -13.79
CA ARG A 70 0.93 -12.57 -14.56
C ARG A 70 2.06 -12.69 -15.58
N ALA A 71 3.06 -13.55 -15.33
CA ALA A 71 4.12 -13.87 -16.29
C ALA A 71 3.70 -14.92 -17.34
N GLY A 72 2.47 -15.43 -17.29
CA GLY A 72 1.97 -16.44 -18.22
C GLY A 72 2.34 -17.89 -17.87
N ASN A 73 2.91 -18.14 -16.69
CA ASN A 73 3.23 -19.50 -16.22
C ASN A 73 2.09 -20.07 -15.38
N GLU A 74 1.03 -20.51 -16.07
CA GLU A 74 -0.17 -21.04 -15.44
C GLU A 74 0.12 -22.31 -14.65
N ALA A 75 1.00 -23.20 -15.13
CA ALA A 75 1.34 -24.43 -14.43
C ALA A 75 1.98 -24.14 -13.06
N LEU A 76 2.93 -23.20 -12.99
CA LEU A 76 3.54 -22.80 -11.73
C LEU A 76 2.53 -22.08 -10.82
N PHE A 77 1.64 -21.25 -11.40
CA PHE A 77 0.56 -20.63 -10.63
C PHE A 77 -0.30 -21.67 -9.94
N GLN A 78 -0.79 -22.68 -10.67
CA GLN A 78 -1.67 -23.72 -10.10
C GLN A 78 -0.96 -24.53 -9.02
N MET A 79 0.32 -24.84 -9.17
CA MET A 79 1.09 -25.53 -8.14
C MET A 79 1.19 -24.69 -6.86
N LEU A 80 1.55 -23.41 -6.97
CA LEU A 80 1.67 -22.51 -5.82
C LEU A 80 0.31 -22.24 -5.18
N ALA A 81 -0.73 -22.06 -5.99
CA ALA A 81 -2.09 -21.85 -5.52
C ALA A 81 -2.64 -23.07 -4.76
N ALA A 82 -2.41 -24.28 -5.28
CA ALA A 82 -2.81 -25.52 -4.60
C ALA A 82 -2.14 -25.64 -3.22
N GLN A 83 -0.81 -25.40 -3.15
CA GLN A 83 -0.08 -25.40 -1.89
C GLN A 83 -0.63 -24.36 -0.90
N ALA A 84 -0.84 -23.12 -1.35
CA ALA A 84 -1.37 -22.06 -0.49
C ALA A 84 -2.81 -22.33 -0.04
N ILE A 85 -3.65 -22.89 -0.90
CA ILE A 85 -5.02 -23.30 -0.58
C ILE A 85 -5.01 -24.40 0.50
N ASP A 86 -4.16 -25.40 0.38
CA ASP A 86 -4.05 -26.48 1.36
C ASP A 86 -3.57 -25.92 2.71
N THR A 87 -2.53 -25.08 2.72
CA THR A 87 -2.07 -24.37 3.93
C THR A 87 -3.20 -23.55 4.59
N LEU A 88 -3.98 -22.81 3.82
CA LEU A 88 -5.09 -22.02 4.34
C LEU A 88 -6.23 -22.89 4.87
N LYS A 89 -6.52 -24.04 4.23
CA LYS A 89 -7.51 -25.01 4.73
C LYS A 89 -7.07 -25.63 6.06
N GLU A 90 -5.80 -25.94 6.21
CA GLU A 90 -5.23 -26.46 7.47
C GLU A 90 -5.26 -25.40 8.56
N ALA A 91 -4.91 -24.17 8.23
CA ALA A 91 -4.91 -23.04 9.16
C ALA A 91 -6.31 -22.60 9.60
N LYS A 92 -7.37 -22.93 8.89
CA LYS A 92 -8.79 -22.63 9.19
C LYS A 92 -9.07 -21.17 9.57
N PRO A 93 -8.63 -20.17 8.79
CA PRO A 93 -8.86 -18.78 9.14
C PRO A 93 -10.35 -18.44 9.10
N GLN A 94 -10.85 -17.69 10.10
CA GLN A 94 -12.18 -17.10 10.05
C GLN A 94 -12.22 -16.00 8.96
N LYS A 95 -11.20 -15.14 8.96
CA LYS A 95 -10.99 -14.09 7.95
C LYS A 95 -9.51 -13.91 7.69
N ILE A 96 -9.18 -13.52 6.48
CA ILE A 96 -7.80 -13.21 6.07
C ILE A 96 -7.70 -11.71 5.82
N VAL A 97 -6.74 -11.04 6.45
CA VAL A 97 -6.37 -9.66 6.09
C VAL A 97 -5.07 -9.67 5.29
N VAL A 98 -5.04 -8.92 4.20
CA VAL A 98 -3.88 -8.84 3.29
C VAL A 98 -3.44 -7.40 3.10
N SER A 99 -2.13 -7.16 2.94
CA SER A 99 -1.57 -5.85 2.63
C SER A 99 -1.41 -5.59 1.13
N CYS A 100 -1.40 -6.66 0.33
CA CYS A 100 -1.10 -6.61 -1.09
C CYS A 100 -2.37 -6.77 -1.93
N ALA A 101 -2.63 -5.83 -2.85
CA ALA A 101 -3.76 -5.89 -3.76
C ALA A 101 -3.72 -7.12 -4.70
N HIS A 102 -2.53 -7.61 -5.06
CA HIS A 102 -2.35 -8.84 -5.83
C HIS A 102 -2.77 -10.06 -5.02
N CYS A 103 -2.29 -10.20 -3.78
CA CYS A 103 -2.71 -11.29 -2.89
C CYS A 103 -4.22 -11.24 -2.62
N PHE A 104 -4.78 -10.04 -2.42
CA PHE A 104 -6.23 -9.86 -2.28
C PHE A 104 -6.99 -10.44 -3.46
N ASN A 105 -6.63 -10.02 -4.67
CA ASN A 105 -7.28 -10.50 -5.89
C ASN A 105 -7.15 -12.01 -6.08
N THR A 106 -5.95 -12.55 -5.82
CA THR A 106 -5.67 -13.98 -6.04
C THR A 106 -6.41 -14.84 -5.03
N ILE A 107 -6.33 -14.54 -3.74
CA ILE A 107 -6.96 -15.36 -2.70
C ILE A 107 -8.48 -15.24 -2.75
N ALA A 108 -9.03 -14.03 -2.90
CA ALA A 108 -10.47 -13.79 -2.92
C ALA A 108 -11.14 -14.17 -4.24
N GLY A 109 -10.47 -13.91 -5.37
CA GLY A 109 -11.07 -13.97 -6.71
C GLY A 109 -10.63 -15.13 -7.58
N GLU A 110 -9.39 -15.62 -7.43
CA GLU A 110 -8.85 -16.65 -8.32
C GLU A 110 -8.79 -18.04 -7.67
N TYR A 111 -8.54 -18.14 -6.37
CA TYR A 111 -8.55 -19.42 -5.64
C TYR A 111 -9.89 -20.15 -5.62
N PRO A 112 -11.07 -19.50 -5.64
CA PRO A 112 -12.34 -20.19 -5.74
C PRO A 112 -12.45 -21.14 -6.94
N GLU A 113 -11.86 -20.78 -8.08
CA GLU A 113 -11.80 -21.64 -9.28
C GLU A 113 -10.95 -22.91 -9.08
N LEU A 114 -10.05 -22.88 -8.09
CA LEU A 114 -9.16 -23.99 -7.71
C LEU A 114 -9.61 -24.71 -6.42
N GLY A 115 -10.82 -24.40 -5.94
CA GLY A 115 -11.41 -25.04 -4.76
C GLY A 115 -10.99 -24.45 -3.42
N GLY A 116 -10.44 -23.22 -3.40
CA GLY A 116 -10.10 -22.46 -2.20
C GLY A 116 -10.97 -21.21 -2.05
N SER A 117 -12.00 -21.26 -1.19
CA SER A 117 -12.89 -20.12 -0.92
C SER A 117 -12.67 -19.61 0.49
N PHE A 118 -12.27 -18.34 0.64
CA PHE A 118 -11.91 -17.72 1.90
C PHE A 118 -12.54 -16.33 2.01
N ASP A 119 -12.87 -15.90 3.24
CA ASP A 119 -13.28 -14.52 3.52
C ASP A 119 -12.03 -13.63 3.63
N VAL A 120 -11.78 -12.79 2.64
CA VAL A 120 -10.58 -11.96 2.54
C VAL A 120 -10.94 -10.50 2.56
N VAL A 121 -10.23 -9.73 3.36
CA VAL A 121 -10.33 -8.27 3.39
C VAL A 121 -8.97 -7.64 3.11
N HIS A 122 -8.97 -6.56 2.38
CA HIS A 122 -7.77 -5.76 2.20
C HIS A 122 -7.54 -4.90 3.45
N HIS A 123 -6.28 -4.68 3.85
CA HIS A 123 -5.96 -3.92 5.07
C HIS A 123 -6.65 -2.56 5.11
N THR A 124 -6.82 -1.86 3.99
CA THR A 124 -7.51 -0.56 3.95
C THR A 124 -8.97 -0.65 4.33
N GLN A 125 -9.66 -1.76 3.98
CA GLN A 125 -11.05 -1.97 4.38
C GLN A 125 -11.16 -2.22 5.89
N LEU A 126 -10.25 -3.03 6.44
CA LEU A 126 -10.23 -3.32 7.88
C LEU A 126 -9.85 -2.07 8.68
N LEU A 127 -8.74 -1.41 8.34
CA LEU A 127 -8.28 -0.20 9.05
C LEU A 127 -9.31 0.93 8.98
N ASN A 128 -9.96 1.12 7.83
CA ASN A 128 -11.04 2.11 7.70
C ASN A 128 -12.21 1.82 8.65
N ARG A 129 -12.59 0.53 8.77
CA ARG A 129 -13.61 0.12 9.73
C ARG A 129 -13.19 0.41 11.16
N LEU A 130 -11.93 0.08 11.54
CA LEU A 130 -11.41 0.30 12.89
C LEU A 130 -11.37 1.80 13.26
N VAL A 131 -11.06 2.67 12.30
CA VAL A 131 -11.15 4.13 12.49
C VAL A 131 -12.60 4.57 12.67
N ARG A 132 -13.53 4.10 11.83
CA ARG A 132 -14.96 4.44 11.94
C ARG A 132 -15.60 3.95 13.23
N ASP A 133 -15.16 2.80 13.74
CA ASP A 133 -15.62 2.22 14.98
C ASP A 133 -14.97 2.87 16.22
N GLY A 134 -14.05 3.83 16.02
CA GLY A 134 -13.35 4.56 17.09
C GLY A 134 -12.26 3.74 17.80
N LEU A 135 -11.90 2.58 17.28
CA LEU A 135 -10.82 1.73 17.82
C LEU A 135 -9.41 2.24 17.45
N LEU A 136 -9.32 3.02 16.39
CA LEU A 136 -8.14 3.78 16.00
C LEU A 136 -8.52 5.26 15.88
N THR A 137 -7.80 6.13 16.57
CA THR A 137 -8.04 7.58 16.54
C THR A 137 -6.83 8.30 15.99
N PRO A 138 -6.88 8.77 14.72
CA PRO A 138 -5.82 9.60 14.15
C PRO A 138 -5.74 10.95 14.87
N VAL A 139 -4.52 11.42 15.16
CA VAL A 139 -4.25 12.67 15.88
C VAL A 139 -3.43 13.63 15.03
N ALA A 140 -3.75 14.92 15.11
CA ALA A 140 -3.05 15.97 14.38
C ALA A 140 -1.57 16.08 14.80
N PRO A 141 -0.67 16.45 13.88
CA PRO A 141 0.70 16.78 14.24
C PRO A 141 0.71 17.99 15.21
N THR A 142 1.54 17.91 16.25
CA THR A 142 1.79 19.02 17.16
C THR A 142 3.06 19.77 16.70
N ALA A 143 3.23 21.02 17.15
CA ALA A 143 4.44 21.80 16.83
C ALA A 143 5.73 21.11 17.29
N ALA A 144 5.67 20.22 18.26
CA ALA A 144 6.82 19.43 18.76
C ALA A 144 7.11 18.20 17.87
N SER A 145 6.09 17.54 17.30
CA SER A 145 6.28 16.34 16.47
C SER A 145 6.84 16.63 15.09
N THR A 146 6.65 17.84 14.56
CA THR A 146 7.24 18.25 13.27
C THR A 146 8.76 18.39 13.28
N ALA A 147 9.38 18.51 14.45
CA ALA A 147 10.83 18.62 14.60
C ALA A 147 11.54 17.24 14.59
N GLU A 148 10.87 16.18 14.98
CA GLU A 148 11.44 14.82 15.01
C GLU A 148 11.33 14.10 13.65
N ASP A 149 10.26 14.36 12.88
CA ASP A 149 10.05 13.77 11.55
C ASP A 149 11.08 14.27 10.51
N THR A 150 11.74 15.43 10.75
CA THR A 150 12.78 16.00 9.88
C THR A 150 14.21 15.59 10.24
N ALA A 151 14.43 14.91 11.37
CA ALA A 151 15.76 14.54 11.85
C ALA A 151 16.34 13.26 11.21
N GLY A 152 15.63 12.60 10.30
CA GLY A 152 16.00 11.31 9.69
C GLY A 152 16.95 11.37 8.50
N GLU A 153 17.23 12.55 7.89
CA GLU A 153 18.18 12.67 6.78
C GLU A 153 19.15 13.83 7.00
N ALA A 154 20.40 13.47 7.29
CA ALA A 154 21.49 14.43 7.46
C ALA A 154 21.85 15.06 6.11
N GLY A 155 21.65 16.38 5.96
CA GLY A 155 22.34 17.11 4.92
C GLY A 155 21.74 18.39 4.34
N ALA A 156 20.67 18.97 4.89
CA ALA A 156 20.22 20.30 4.45
C ALA A 156 19.97 21.21 5.65
N GLN A 157 20.73 22.30 5.76
CA GLN A 157 20.49 23.34 6.77
C GLN A 157 19.16 24.04 6.51
N PRO A 158 18.31 24.23 7.53
CA PRO A 158 17.08 25.00 7.38
C PRO A 158 17.44 26.50 7.32
N SER A 159 17.18 27.11 6.18
CA SER A 159 17.07 28.59 6.11
C SER A 159 15.83 28.97 6.94
N GLY A 160 16.08 29.76 8.00
CA GLY A 160 15.08 30.13 9.00
C GLY A 160 13.87 30.84 8.40
N GLY A 161 12.76 30.13 8.48
CA GLY A 161 11.42 30.67 8.37
C GLY A 161 10.59 29.95 9.43
N ALA A 162 9.95 30.69 10.33
CA ALA A 162 9.05 30.15 11.35
C ALA A 162 8.03 29.23 10.67
N ALA A 163 8.07 27.95 10.99
CA ALA A 163 7.08 26.97 10.52
C ALA A 163 5.71 27.42 11.04
N SER A 164 4.91 28.01 10.19
CA SER A 164 3.50 28.27 10.50
C SER A 164 2.80 26.93 10.63
N ILE A 165 2.23 26.63 11.79
CA ILE A 165 1.20 25.63 11.98
C ILE A 165 0.11 25.99 10.99
N GLY A 166 0.03 25.35 9.79
CA GLY A 166 -0.99 25.85 8.95
C GLY A 166 -1.35 25.21 7.63
N ALA A 167 -0.47 24.86 6.79
CA ALA A 167 -0.88 24.28 5.50
C ALA A 167 -1.11 22.77 5.65
N PRO A 168 -2.27 22.25 5.21
CA PRO A 168 -2.50 20.80 5.21
C PRO A 168 -1.50 20.11 4.28
N LEU A 169 -1.05 18.91 4.66
CA LEU A 169 -0.27 18.03 3.81
C LEU A 169 -1.15 17.58 2.63
N LYS A 170 -0.73 17.94 1.42
CA LYS A 170 -1.46 17.50 0.22
C LYS A 170 -1.08 16.08 -0.15
N VAL A 171 -2.08 15.21 -0.16
CA VAL A 171 -1.91 13.79 -0.45
C VAL A 171 -2.76 13.42 -1.66
N THR A 172 -2.16 12.74 -2.63
CA THR A 172 -2.92 12.09 -3.70
C THR A 172 -2.90 10.59 -3.52
N TYR A 173 -3.96 9.89 -3.94
CA TYR A 173 -4.05 8.44 -3.79
C TYR A 173 -3.85 7.72 -5.13
N HIS A 174 -2.97 6.72 -5.14
CA HIS A 174 -2.80 5.84 -6.29
C HIS A 174 -3.71 4.61 -6.19
N ASP A 175 -4.69 4.50 -7.08
CA ASP A 175 -5.57 3.34 -7.16
C ASP A 175 -4.81 2.12 -7.71
N ALA A 176 -4.48 1.18 -6.84
CA ALA A 176 -3.92 -0.10 -7.25
C ALA A 176 -4.93 -0.87 -8.10
N CYS A 177 -4.55 -1.30 -9.31
CA CYS A 177 -5.48 -1.88 -10.28
C CYS A 177 -6.20 -3.13 -9.75
N PHE A 178 -5.52 -4.01 -9.03
CA PHE A 178 -6.11 -5.21 -8.43
C PHE A 178 -7.00 -4.91 -7.22
N LEU A 179 -6.86 -3.76 -6.58
CA LEU A 179 -7.77 -3.35 -5.52
C LEU A 179 -8.99 -2.63 -6.10
N GLY A 180 -8.76 -1.61 -6.92
CA GLY A 180 -9.82 -0.76 -7.50
C GLY A 180 -10.50 -1.43 -8.69
N ARG A 181 -9.81 -1.52 -9.83
CA ARG A 181 -10.42 -1.94 -11.11
C ARG A 181 -10.97 -3.36 -11.07
N HIS A 182 -10.24 -4.30 -10.49
CA HIS A 182 -10.65 -5.71 -10.42
C HIS A 182 -11.65 -5.97 -9.29
N ASN A 183 -11.47 -5.36 -8.13
CA ASN A 183 -12.24 -5.67 -6.92
C ASN A 183 -13.16 -4.53 -6.44
N ARG A 184 -13.22 -3.40 -7.15
CA ARG A 184 -14.11 -2.25 -6.87
C ARG A 184 -13.93 -1.59 -5.51
N VAL A 185 -12.77 -1.75 -4.88
CA VAL A 185 -12.44 -1.14 -3.59
C VAL A 185 -11.78 0.22 -3.87
N TYR A 186 -12.56 1.29 -3.84
CA TYR A 186 -12.11 2.67 -4.12
C TYR A 186 -12.20 3.59 -2.92
N GLU A 187 -13.26 3.48 -2.13
CA GLU A 187 -13.55 4.42 -1.06
C GLU A 187 -12.77 4.15 0.23
N PRO A 188 -12.59 2.91 0.73
CA PRO A 188 -11.91 2.68 2.00
C PRO A 188 -10.51 3.31 2.11
N PRO A 189 -9.60 3.22 1.11
CA PRO A 189 -8.32 3.91 1.20
C PRO A 189 -8.45 5.44 1.18
N ARG A 190 -9.44 6.00 0.48
CA ARG A 190 -9.71 7.44 0.46
C ARG A 190 -10.26 7.95 1.78
N GLU A 191 -11.20 7.21 2.36
CA GLU A 191 -11.73 7.50 3.69
C GLU A 191 -10.63 7.47 4.75
N LEU A 192 -9.69 6.50 4.66
CA LEU A 192 -8.52 6.45 5.55
C LEU A 192 -7.64 7.69 5.41
N VAL A 193 -7.26 8.07 4.19
CA VAL A 193 -6.46 9.29 3.96
C VAL A 193 -7.20 10.52 4.43
N GLY A 194 -8.51 10.61 4.14
CA GLY A 194 -9.36 11.74 4.57
C GLY A 194 -9.61 11.79 6.08
N SER A 195 -9.40 10.69 6.81
CA SER A 195 -9.50 10.64 8.27
C SER A 195 -8.27 11.19 8.99
N LEU A 196 -7.16 11.36 8.26
CA LEU A 196 -5.91 11.88 8.83
C LEU A 196 -6.04 13.39 9.06
N PRO A 197 -5.89 13.89 10.28
CA PRO A 197 -5.94 15.31 10.54
C PRO A 197 -4.81 16.08 9.84
N ASN A 198 -5.12 17.28 9.37
CA ASN A 198 -4.21 18.15 8.62
C ASN A 198 -3.72 17.55 7.29
N VAL A 199 -4.56 16.70 6.66
CA VAL A 199 -4.34 16.14 5.33
C VAL A 199 -5.44 16.65 4.39
N GLU A 200 -5.03 17.09 3.19
CA GLU A 200 -5.91 17.43 2.07
C GLU A 200 -5.75 16.36 0.98
N LEU A 201 -6.81 15.60 0.72
CA LEU A 201 -6.81 14.62 -0.39
C LEU A 201 -7.10 15.34 -1.71
N VAL A 202 -6.15 15.26 -2.65
CA VAL A 202 -6.28 15.77 -4.02
C VAL A 202 -6.25 14.60 -5.00
N GLU A 203 -7.20 14.58 -5.93
CA GLU A 203 -7.30 13.46 -6.89
C GLU A 203 -6.43 13.70 -8.12
N MET A 204 -5.77 12.64 -8.59
CA MET A 204 -5.15 12.66 -9.92
C MET A 204 -6.22 12.72 -11.01
N PRO A 205 -5.95 13.30 -12.19
CA PRO A 205 -6.88 13.33 -13.32
C PRO A 205 -7.40 11.92 -13.70
N ARG A 206 -6.51 10.94 -13.70
CA ARG A 206 -6.85 9.53 -13.91
C ARG A 206 -6.90 8.81 -12.57
N ASN A 207 -8.10 8.63 -12.03
CA ASN A 207 -8.33 7.98 -10.75
C ASN A 207 -9.44 6.91 -10.86
N ARG A 208 -9.64 6.12 -9.81
CA ARG A 208 -10.63 5.05 -9.70
C ARG A 208 -10.52 4.03 -10.84
N ASP A 209 -11.61 3.82 -11.59
CA ASP A 209 -11.68 2.87 -12.72
C ASP A 209 -10.78 3.25 -13.88
N ARG A 210 -10.50 4.55 -14.05
CA ARG A 210 -9.61 5.09 -15.09
C ARG A 210 -8.17 5.28 -14.63
N ALA A 211 -7.84 4.88 -13.40
CA ALA A 211 -6.49 5.07 -12.87
C ALA A 211 -5.42 4.47 -13.78
N MET A 212 -4.34 5.24 -13.98
CA MET A 212 -3.16 4.72 -14.67
C MET A 212 -2.46 3.66 -13.82
N CYS A 213 -1.89 2.65 -14.45
CA CYS A 213 -1.12 1.60 -13.78
C CYS A 213 0.14 2.16 -13.13
N CYS A 214 0.64 1.50 -12.08
CA CYS A 214 1.98 1.75 -11.52
C CYS A 214 3.11 1.14 -12.37
N GLY A 215 2.77 0.30 -13.34
CA GLY A 215 3.73 -0.37 -14.21
C GLY A 215 4.16 -1.77 -13.77
N ALA A 216 3.74 -2.27 -12.60
CA ALA A 216 4.11 -3.61 -12.13
C ALA A 216 3.40 -4.76 -12.85
N GLY A 217 2.27 -4.47 -13.53
CA GLY A 217 1.44 -5.47 -14.19
C GLY A 217 2.20 -6.28 -15.24
N GLY A 218 1.72 -7.50 -15.56
CA GLY A 218 2.36 -8.38 -16.53
C GLY A 218 3.77 -8.83 -16.10
N ALA A 219 4.02 -8.90 -14.81
CA ALA A 219 5.33 -9.22 -14.23
C ALA A 219 6.44 -8.16 -14.45
N HIS A 220 6.11 -6.95 -14.95
CA HIS A 220 7.09 -5.89 -15.19
C HIS A 220 7.80 -5.39 -13.91
N ALA A 221 7.28 -5.68 -12.72
CA ALA A 221 8.02 -5.44 -11.47
C ALA A 221 9.37 -6.19 -11.41
N TRP A 222 9.54 -7.22 -12.22
CA TRP A 222 10.71 -8.11 -12.25
C TRP A 222 11.64 -7.88 -13.44
N PHE A 223 11.28 -6.95 -14.33
CA PHE A 223 12.04 -6.64 -15.54
C PHE A 223 12.40 -5.16 -15.58
N GLU A 224 13.60 -4.88 -16.06
CA GLU A 224 14.00 -3.52 -16.37
C GLU A 224 13.36 -3.07 -17.69
N GLU A 225 12.62 -1.97 -17.66
CA GLU A 225 12.03 -1.38 -18.85
C GLU A 225 13.10 -0.58 -19.60
N THR A 226 13.48 -1.06 -20.78
CA THR A 226 14.56 -0.46 -21.60
C THR A 226 14.04 0.30 -22.82
N ARG A 227 12.69 0.34 -23.04
CA ARG A 227 12.08 0.98 -24.20
C ARG A 227 11.05 1.99 -23.78
N GLY A 228 11.14 3.19 -24.33
CA GLY A 228 10.22 4.28 -24.08
C GLY A 228 10.32 4.82 -22.65
N VAL A 229 9.21 5.33 -22.12
CA VAL A 229 9.09 5.84 -20.74
C VAL A 229 8.49 4.78 -19.85
N ARG A 230 9.08 4.56 -18.69
CA ARG A 230 8.49 3.66 -17.68
C ARG A 230 7.11 4.17 -17.27
N ILE A 231 6.14 3.26 -17.18
CA ILE A 231 4.78 3.60 -16.74
C ILE A 231 4.79 4.25 -15.34
N ALA A 232 5.69 3.79 -14.46
CA ALA A 232 5.87 4.38 -13.14
C ALA A 232 6.30 5.85 -13.20
N ASP A 233 7.23 6.20 -14.12
CA ASP A 233 7.70 7.58 -14.31
C ASP A 233 6.58 8.49 -14.81
N ALA A 234 5.80 8.03 -15.79
CA ALA A 234 4.64 8.78 -16.26
C ALA A 234 3.57 8.95 -15.17
N ARG A 235 3.37 7.93 -14.32
CA ARG A 235 2.39 8.01 -13.23
C ARG A 235 2.83 8.95 -12.10
N ILE A 236 4.11 8.97 -11.73
CA ILE A 236 4.61 9.87 -10.69
C ILE A 236 4.57 11.34 -11.15
N VAL A 237 4.80 11.59 -12.44
CA VAL A 237 4.62 12.92 -13.05
C VAL A 237 3.16 13.38 -12.97
N GLU A 238 2.20 12.50 -13.28
CA GLU A 238 0.77 12.80 -13.11
C GLU A 238 0.42 13.11 -11.65
N ALA A 239 1.01 12.36 -10.70
CA ALA A 239 0.83 12.66 -9.29
C ALA A 239 1.43 14.02 -8.90
N ALA A 240 2.63 14.36 -9.39
CA ALA A 240 3.26 15.66 -9.17
C ALA A 240 2.42 16.82 -9.73
N SER A 241 1.71 16.61 -10.85
CA SER A 241 0.85 17.63 -11.45
C SER A 241 -0.32 18.08 -10.57
N THR A 242 -0.68 17.29 -9.56
CA THR A 242 -1.71 17.66 -8.56
C THR A 242 -1.19 18.63 -7.50
N GLY A 243 0.11 18.87 -7.46
CA GLY A 243 0.76 19.63 -6.38
C GLY A 243 0.76 18.89 -5.04
N ALA A 244 0.59 17.56 -5.05
CA ALA A 244 0.64 16.75 -3.84
C ALA A 244 2.07 16.61 -3.33
N ASP A 245 2.23 16.59 -1.99
CA ASP A 245 3.49 16.32 -1.31
C ASP A 245 3.75 14.82 -1.21
N VAL A 246 2.66 14.03 -1.13
CA VAL A 246 2.70 12.57 -0.93
C VAL A 246 1.77 11.86 -1.90
N VAL A 247 2.23 10.73 -2.46
CA VAL A 247 1.40 9.72 -3.11
C VAL A 247 1.14 8.61 -2.12
N ALA A 248 -0.10 8.52 -1.64
CA ALA A 248 -0.55 7.42 -0.81
C ALA A 248 -0.79 6.18 -1.67
N THR A 249 -0.30 5.04 -1.23
CA THR A 249 -0.48 3.73 -1.87
C THR A 249 -1.09 2.73 -0.89
N ALA A 250 -1.63 1.63 -1.42
CA ALA A 250 -2.17 0.53 -0.64
C ALA A 250 -1.81 -0.82 -1.29
N CYS A 251 -0.62 -0.90 -1.87
CA CYS A 251 -0.08 -2.11 -2.48
C CYS A 251 1.45 -2.02 -2.51
N PRO A 252 2.17 -3.02 -2.00
CA PRO A 252 3.63 -2.98 -1.93
C PRO A 252 4.29 -2.86 -3.32
N PHE A 253 3.74 -3.50 -4.34
CA PHE A 253 4.25 -3.35 -5.70
C PHE A 253 4.05 -1.94 -6.26
N CYS A 254 2.91 -1.30 -5.98
CA CYS A 254 2.69 0.09 -6.37
C CYS A 254 3.65 1.03 -5.63
N SER A 255 3.88 0.80 -4.33
CA SER A 255 4.85 1.57 -3.54
C SER A 255 6.26 1.45 -4.11
N GLN A 256 6.69 0.23 -4.44
CA GLN A 256 8.01 -0.04 -5.01
C GLN A 256 8.18 0.62 -6.38
N MET A 257 7.22 0.45 -7.28
CA MET A 257 7.28 1.01 -8.64
C MET A 257 7.31 2.54 -8.63
N LEU A 258 6.39 3.17 -7.90
CA LEU A 258 6.32 4.62 -7.82
C LEU A 258 7.46 5.23 -7.00
N GLY A 259 7.91 4.54 -5.93
CA GLY A 259 9.03 4.98 -5.12
C GLY A 259 10.39 4.90 -5.84
N SER A 260 10.51 4.05 -6.87
CA SER A 260 11.69 3.96 -7.74
C SER A 260 11.60 4.84 -9.00
N ALA A 261 10.50 5.60 -9.17
CA ALA A 261 10.30 6.42 -10.35
C ALA A 261 11.23 7.64 -10.35
N SER A 262 11.84 7.95 -11.51
CA SER A 262 12.78 9.06 -11.69
C SER A 262 12.13 10.38 -12.07
N GLY A 263 10.82 10.37 -12.41
CA GLY A 263 10.11 11.54 -12.92
C GLY A 263 10.58 12.02 -14.29
N THR A 264 11.38 11.21 -14.99
CA THR A 264 11.81 11.52 -16.36
C THR A 264 10.73 11.08 -17.34
N SER A 265 9.90 12.01 -17.80
CA SER A 265 8.90 11.79 -18.86
C SER A 265 9.45 12.09 -20.27
N ALA A 266 10.75 12.34 -20.41
CA ALA A 266 11.37 12.69 -21.68
C ALA A 266 11.14 11.61 -22.74
N GLY A 267 10.18 11.81 -23.62
CA GLY A 267 9.86 10.92 -24.74
C GLY A 267 8.44 10.35 -24.76
N PHE A 268 7.61 10.60 -23.75
CA PHE A 268 6.20 10.25 -23.80
C PHE A 268 5.45 11.34 -24.61
N VAL A 269 5.34 11.15 -25.91
CA VAL A 269 4.48 11.96 -26.75
C VAL A 269 3.09 11.35 -26.70
N SER A 270 2.27 11.78 -25.75
CA SER A 270 0.85 11.51 -25.77
C SER A 270 0.18 12.46 -26.78
N SER A 271 -0.73 11.94 -27.59
CA SER A 271 -1.56 12.74 -28.49
C SER A 271 -2.69 13.50 -27.75
N ASP A 272 -2.83 13.28 -26.45
CA ASP A 272 -3.90 13.85 -25.63
C ASP A 272 -3.44 15.12 -24.91
N ALA A 273 -4.17 16.22 -25.12
CA ALA A 273 -3.90 17.51 -24.51
C ALA A 273 -3.85 17.49 -22.95
N ALA A 274 -4.42 16.44 -22.33
CA ALA A 274 -4.37 16.24 -20.89
C ALA A 274 -2.96 15.85 -20.38
N ASP A 275 -2.15 15.17 -21.18
CA ASP A 275 -0.79 14.77 -20.80
C ASP A 275 0.23 15.89 -20.95
N GLN A 276 0.07 16.80 -21.94
CA GLN A 276 0.89 17.99 -22.04
C GLN A 276 0.70 18.93 -20.84
N GLY A 277 -0.53 19.05 -20.35
CA GLY A 277 -0.82 19.82 -19.14
C GLY A 277 -0.18 19.23 -17.88
N ALA A 278 0.04 17.92 -17.82
CA ALA A 278 0.72 17.26 -16.70
C ALA A 278 2.23 17.50 -16.68
N GLU A 279 2.88 17.52 -17.87
CA GLU A 279 4.31 17.86 -17.99
C GLU A 279 4.59 19.31 -17.63
N ASP A 280 3.75 20.23 -18.12
CA ASP A 280 3.83 21.66 -17.78
C ASP A 280 3.59 21.91 -16.29
N ALA A 281 2.67 21.18 -15.66
CA ALA A 281 2.38 21.28 -14.25
C ALA A 281 3.49 20.68 -13.37
N ALA A 282 4.12 19.59 -13.77
CA ALA A 282 5.29 19.02 -13.08
C ALA A 282 6.51 19.95 -13.17
N ALA A 283 6.70 20.63 -14.31
CA ALA A 283 7.72 21.66 -14.47
C ALA A 283 7.39 22.90 -13.60
N ALA A 284 6.12 23.29 -13.51
CA ALA A 284 5.66 24.40 -12.66
C ALA A 284 5.74 24.08 -11.16
N ALA A 285 5.66 22.81 -10.75
CA ALA A 285 5.84 22.34 -9.37
C ALA A 285 7.32 22.36 -8.90
N GLY A 286 8.24 22.92 -9.68
CA GLY A 286 9.65 23.06 -9.31
C GLY A 286 10.44 21.76 -9.32
N GLY A 287 9.96 20.72 -10.00
CA GLY A 287 10.67 19.46 -10.20
C GLY A 287 10.79 18.55 -8.98
N LYS A 288 10.11 18.87 -7.86
CA LYS A 288 10.06 17.98 -6.69
C LYS A 288 9.00 16.90 -6.90
N LEU A 289 9.43 15.65 -6.89
CA LEU A 289 8.49 14.52 -6.91
C LEU A 289 7.87 14.34 -5.54
N PRO A 290 6.58 13.92 -5.48
CA PRO A 290 5.93 13.57 -4.24
C PRO A 290 6.56 12.33 -3.61
N GLU A 291 6.63 12.28 -2.28
CA GLU A 291 7.04 11.10 -1.53
C GLU A 291 6.00 9.98 -1.69
N VAL A 292 6.43 8.74 -1.83
CA VAL A 292 5.51 7.58 -1.91
C VAL A 292 5.41 6.90 -0.56
N ARG A 293 4.19 6.82 -0.01
CA ARG A 293 3.95 6.26 1.33
C ARG A 293 2.73 5.34 1.33
N ASP A 294 2.81 4.27 2.10
CA ASP A 294 1.63 3.41 2.30
C ASP A 294 0.65 4.03 3.32
N VAL A 295 -0.65 3.89 3.06
CA VAL A 295 -1.71 4.46 3.92
C VAL A 295 -1.66 3.92 5.35
N ALA A 296 -1.23 2.67 5.56
CA ALA A 296 -1.11 2.09 6.90
C ALA A 296 0.03 2.73 7.69
N VAL A 297 1.14 3.08 7.04
CA VAL A 297 2.26 3.80 7.66
C VAL A 297 1.82 5.19 8.07
N MET A 298 1.12 5.91 7.20
CA MET A 298 0.58 7.25 7.48
C MET A 298 -0.41 7.23 8.65
N LEU A 299 -1.30 6.23 8.67
CA LEU A 299 -2.26 6.06 9.75
C LEU A 299 -1.57 5.76 11.09
N LEU A 300 -0.59 4.85 11.10
CA LEU A 300 0.14 4.50 12.31
C LEU A 300 0.85 5.70 12.92
N GLU A 301 1.53 6.50 12.11
CA GLU A 301 2.19 7.73 12.57
C GLU A 301 1.18 8.69 13.22
N SER A 302 0.00 8.84 12.62
CA SER A 302 -1.04 9.70 13.14
C SER A 302 -1.61 9.16 14.46
N VAL A 303 -1.86 7.86 14.57
CA VAL A 303 -2.38 7.21 15.80
C VAL A 303 -1.36 7.31 16.94
N LYS A 304 -0.07 7.09 16.66
CA LYS A 304 0.99 7.18 17.66
C LYS A 304 1.18 8.55 18.29
N ARG A 305 0.79 9.62 17.60
CA ARG A 305 0.80 10.97 18.18
C ARG A 305 -0.17 11.14 19.36
N GLY A 306 -1.15 10.25 19.48
CA GLY A 306 -2.16 10.27 20.55
C GLY A 306 -1.83 9.34 21.73
N GLN A 307 -0.74 8.59 21.64
CA GLN A 307 -0.27 7.68 22.69
C GLN A 307 0.92 8.28 23.45
#